data_dfcb375c4f6846f1332c98b4efb0f018
#
_entry.id   dfcb375c4f6846f1332c98b4efb0f018
#
_cell.length_a   1.000
_cell.length_b   1.000
_cell.length_c   1.000
_cell.angle_alpha   90.00
_cell.angle_beta   90.00
_cell.angle_gamma   90.00
#
_symmetry.space_group_name_H-M   'P 1'
#
loop_
_entity.id
_entity.type
_entity.pdbx_description
1 polymer ?
#
loop_
_entity_poly.entity_id
_entity_poly.type
_entity_poly.pdbx_seq_one_letter_code
_entity_poly.pdbx_strand_id
1 'polypeptide(L)'
;HRWFDEGLDSPAVQPRMKLFRQYVTTADPRFRVSFEVDVSRAGEPVLEPEILKSLPFKIGATHYIDQGLSAEESGLQLLSLIEAHGKAGINVLAHPTRILAARGFDEEPWFDRIIAVLKQYNMAAEVNFHQNSANPEFTRRAIEAGLKLSFGTDSHNLANFGFLQPHIWLLRKIGYNGDFADILVK
;
A
#
# COMPACT_ATOMS: atom_id res chain seq x y z
N HIS A 1 -4.66 15.07 10.20
CA HIS A 1 -4.24 14.65 8.85
C HIS A 1 -4.73 15.61 7.78
N ARG A 2 -4.19 16.84 7.78
CA ARG A 2 -4.58 17.89 6.85
C ARG A 2 -4.47 17.49 5.38
N TRP A 3 -3.47 16.71 5.01
CA TRP A 3 -3.30 16.22 3.64
C TRP A 3 -4.48 15.38 3.14
N PHE A 4 -5.19 14.70 4.03
CA PHE A 4 -6.38 13.94 3.66
C PHE A 4 -7.55 14.83 3.28
N ASP A 5 -7.69 15.97 3.95
CA ASP A 5 -8.74 16.97 3.68
C ASP A 5 -8.33 17.98 2.60
N GLU A 6 -7.09 18.45 2.63
CA GLU A 6 -6.56 19.54 1.81
C GLU A 6 -5.78 19.05 0.56
N GLY A 7 -5.48 17.74 0.46
CA GLY A 7 -4.74 17.19 -0.68
C GLY A 7 -3.34 17.80 -0.82
N LEU A 8 -2.98 18.18 -2.04
CA LEU A 8 -1.67 18.79 -2.36
C LEU A 8 -1.44 20.17 -1.72
N ASP A 9 -2.50 20.88 -1.39
CA ASP A 9 -2.42 22.21 -0.76
C ASP A 9 -2.04 22.13 0.71
N SER A 10 -2.01 20.92 1.27
CA SER A 10 -1.66 20.73 2.67
C SER A 10 -0.21 21.16 2.96
N PRO A 11 0.00 22.02 3.99
CA PRO A 11 1.34 22.40 4.42
C PRO A 11 2.24 21.21 4.83
N ALA A 12 1.65 20.05 5.13
CA ALA A 12 2.40 18.83 5.44
C ALA A 12 3.01 18.16 4.20
N VAL A 13 2.48 18.44 3.00
CA VAL A 13 2.91 17.80 1.75
C VAL A 13 4.11 18.54 1.14
N GLN A 14 4.10 19.85 1.11
CA GLN A 14 5.09 20.67 0.41
C GLN A 14 6.57 20.42 0.82
N PRO A 15 6.93 20.29 2.11
CA PRO A 15 8.31 19.98 2.50
C PRO A 15 8.75 18.59 2.00
N ARG A 16 7.84 17.60 2.00
CA ARG A 16 8.12 16.24 1.52
C ARG A 16 8.34 16.23 0.02
N MET A 17 7.54 16.99 -0.73
CA MET A 17 7.70 17.15 -2.18
C MET A 17 9.06 17.75 -2.55
N LYS A 18 9.50 18.78 -1.81
CA LYS A 18 10.82 19.39 -2.00
C LYS A 18 11.96 18.38 -1.77
N LEU A 19 11.91 17.63 -0.68
CA LEU A 19 12.88 16.58 -0.38
C LEU A 19 12.88 15.49 -1.46
N PHE A 20 11.71 15.03 -1.88
CA PHE A 20 11.60 14.00 -2.90
C PHE A 20 12.25 14.42 -4.22
N ARG A 21 11.97 15.63 -4.71
CA ARG A 21 12.60 16.17 -5.92
C ARG A 21 14.13 16.16 -5.81
N GLN A 22 14.66 16.52 -4.65
CA GLN A 22 16.09 16.46 -4.38
C GLN A 22 16.63 15.03 -4.46
N TYR A 23 15.97 14.07 -3.80
CA TYR A 23 16.42 12.67 -3.80
C TYR A 23 16.32 12.02 -5.18
N VAL A 24 15.26 12.26 -5.94
CA VAL A 24 15.13 11.71 -7.32
C VAL A 24 16.27 12.13 -8.21
N THR A 25 16.76 13.38 -8.07
CA THR A 25 17.87 13.92 -8.90
C THR A 25 19.25 13.50 -8.43
N THR A 26 19.41 13.07 -7.18
CA THR A 26 20.71 12.77 -6.57
C THR A 26 20.91 11.30 -6.22
N ALA A 27 19.86 10.47 -6.36
CA ALA A 27 19.95 9.06 -6.02
C ALA A 27 20.91 8.29 -6.94
N ASP A 28 21.65 7.36 -6.36
CA ASP A 28 22.46 6.41 -7.12
C ASP A 28 21.54 5.62 -8.07
N PRO A 29 21.88 5.48 -9.37
CA PRO A 29 21.03 4.82 -10.37
C PRO A 29 20.75 3.35 -10.09
N ARG A 30 21.47 2.73 -9.16
CA ARG A 30 21.18 1.38 -8.68
C ARG A 30 19.92 1.31 -7.81
N PHE A 31 19.46 2.44 -7.27
CA PHE A 31 18.25 2.55 -6.48
C PHE A 31 17.11 3.16 -7.27
N ARG A 32 15.96 2.51 -7.27
CA ARG A 32 14.74 3.10 -7.80
C ARG A 32 14.08 3.88 -6.68
N VAL A 33 14.10 5.19 -6.78
CA VAL A 33 13.37 6.06 -5.84
C VAL A 33 11.91 6.10 -6.27
N SER A 34 11.03 5.80 -5.35
CA SER A 34 9.59 5.90 -5.53
C SER A 34 8.97 6.64 -4.35
N PHE A 35 7.66 6.76 -4.37
CA PHE A 35 6.88 7.44 -3.35
C PHE A 35 5.75 6.52 -2.89
N GLU A 36 5.51 6.49 -1.59
CA GLU A 36 4.29 5.93 -1.04
C GLU A 36 3.21 7.02 -1.10
N VAL A 37 2.33 6.90 -2.07
CA VAL A 37 1.34 7.92 -2.44
C VAL A 37 0.05 7.68 -1.68
N ASP A 38 -0.38 8.65 -0.90
CA ASP A 38 -1.71 8.67 -0.33
C ASP A 38 -2.74 9.24 -1.32
N VAL A 39 -4.01 9.00 -1.03
CA VAL A 39 -5.13 9.70 -1.65
C VAL A 39 -5.85 10.58 -0.64
N SER A 40 -6.36 11.71 -1.11
CA SER A 40 -7.19 12.61 -0.31
C SER A 40 -8.58 12.01 -0.07
N ARG A 41 -9.38 12.66 0.78
CA ARG A 41 -10.79 12.32 0.99
C ARG A 41 -11.60 12.33 -0.31
N ALA A 42 -11.23 13.21 -1.27
CA ALA A 42 -11.85 13.26 -2.59
C ALA A 42 -11.39 12.14 -3.54
N GLY A 43 -10.46 11.29 -3.11
CA GLY A 43 -9.90 10.22 -3.95
C GLY A 43 -8.82 10.70 -4.92
N GLU A 44 -8.23 11.86 -4.70
CA GLU A 44 -7.16 12.39 -5.55
C GLU A 44 -5.79 12.05 -4.95
N PRO A 45 -4.83 11.59 -5.79
CA PRO A 45 -3.46 11.33 -5.32
C PRO A 45 -2.83 12.57 -4.69
N VAL A 46 -2.23 12.40 -3.51
CA VAL A 46 -1.52 13.48 -2.80
C VAL A 46 -0.07 13.53 -3.30
N LEU A 47 0.07 13.68 -4.60
CA LEU A 47 1.33 13.80 -5.31
C LEU A 47 1.09 14.59 -6.60
N GLU A 48 2.02 15.50 -6.96
CA GLU A 48 1.91 16.26 -8.19
C GLU A 48 1.78 15.34 -9.41
N PRO A 49 0.82 15.57 -10.34
CA PRO A 49 0.55 14.67 -11.46
C PRO A 49 1.78 14.39 -12.33
N GLU A 50 2.63 15.37 -12.55
CA GLU A 50 3.85 15.19 -13.36
C GLU A 50 4.89 14.30 -12.67
N ILE A 51 4.98 14.38 -11.34
CA ILE A 51 5.83 13.47 -10.57
C ILE A 51 5.24 12.07 -10.59
N LEU A 52 3.93 11.93 -10.32
CA LEU A 52 3.26 10.64 -10.36
C LEU A 52 3.45 9.93 -11.69
N LYS A 53 3.34 10.66 -12.81
CA LYS A 53 3.59 10.10 -14.16
C LYS A 53 5.04 9.68 -14.36
N SER A 54 6.00 10.40 -13.79
CA SER A 54 7.44 10.12 -13.95
C SER A 54 7.93 8.93 -13.15
N LEU A 55 7.17 8.46 -12.13
CA LEU A 55 7.58 7.34 -11.32
C LEU A 55 7.57 6.04 -12.13
N PRO A 56 8.67 5.29 -12.17
CA PRO A 56 8.75 4.01 -12.87
C PRO A 56 7.94 2.92 -12.18
N PHE A 57 7.69 3.08 -10.89
CA PHE A 57 6.93 2.17 -10.04
C PHE A 57 6.23 2.99 -8.96
N LYS A 58 4.95 2.72 -8.75
CA LYS A 58 4.09 3.52 -7.88
C LYS A 58 3.55 2.66 -6.74
N ILE A 59 3.82 3.10 -5.51
CA ILE A 59 3.28 2.49 -4.31
C ILE A 59 2.20 3.42 -3.77
N GLY A 60 1.01 2.90 -3.52
CA GLY A 60 -0.06 3.65 -2.87
C GLY A 60 -0.27 3.17 -1.45
N ALA A 61 -0.72 4.04 -0.57
CA ALA A 61 -1.06 3.68 0.80
C ALA A 61 -2.30 4.43 1.29
N THR A 62 -3.08 3.78 2.13
CA THR A 62 -4.19 4.43 2.83
C THR A 62 -3.82 4.54 4.30
N HIS A 63 -3.40 5.73 4.72
CA HIS A 63 -3.05 6.01 6.12
C HIS A 63 -4.18 6.64 6.92
N TYR A 64 -5.28 7.03 6.28
CA TYR A 64 -6.37 7.70 6.93
C TYR A 64 -7.73 7.33 6.34
N ILE A 65 -8.70 7.16 7.20
CA ILE A 65 -10.14 7.12 6.93
C ILE A 65 -10.84 7.97 7.98
N ASP A 66 -12.06 8.42 7.72
CA ASP A 66 -12.79 9.30 8.61
C ASP A 66 -12.96 8.72 10.01
N GLN A 67 -12.93 9.59 11.01
CA GLN A 67 -13.15 9.23 12.41
C GLN A 67 -14.64 9.08 12.68
N GLY A 68 -14.97 8.22 13.65
CA GLY A 68 -16.38 8.04 14.08
C GLY A 68 -17.24 7.18 13.16
N LEU A 69 -16.66 6.65 12.07
CA LEU A 69 -17.34 5.69 11.21
C LEU A 69 -17.49 4.33 11.90
N SER A 70 -18.60 3.64 11.61
CA SER A 70 -18.77 2.22 11.94
C SER A 70 -17.77 1.35 11.17
N ALA A 71 -17.67 0.08 11.54
CA ALA A 71 -16.83 -0.89 10.82
C ALA A 71 -17.22 -1.01 9.33
N GLU A 72 -18.54 -1.02 9.04
CA GLU A 72 -19.06 -1.10 7.67
C GLU A 72 -18.71 0.15 6.87
N GLU A 73 -18.98 1.34 7.39
CA GLU A 73 -18.65 2.60 6.73
C GLU A 73 -17.14 2.76 6.52
N SER A 74 -16.32 2.35 7.49
CA SER A 74 -14.86 2.36 7.39
C SER A 74 -14.36 1.48 6.26
N GLY A 75 -14.92 0.27 6.14
CA GLY A 75 -14.57 -0.65 5.06
C GLY A 75 -15.03 -0.15 3.69
N LEU A 76 -16.20 0.43 3.58
CA LEU A 76 -16.69 1.05 2.34
C LEU A 76 -15.80 2.21 1.92
N GLN A 77 -15.41 3.08 2.85
CA GLN A 77 -14.50 4.17 2.57
C GLN A 77 -13.12 3.65 2.14
N LEU A 78 -12.58 2.65 2.82
CA LEU A 78 -11.32 2.01 2.42
C LEU A 78 -11.39 1.50 0.98
N LEU A 79 -12.45 0.79 0.58
CA LEU A 79 -12.60 0.31 -0.79
C LEU A 79 -12.62 1.46 -1.80
N SER A 80 -13.32 2.54 -1.51
CA SER A 80 -13.36 3.73 -2.37
C SER A 80 -11.96 4.35 -2.54
N LEU A 81 -11.17 4.42 -1.47
CA LEU A 81 -9.79 4.92 -1.53
C LEU A 81 -8.87 3.97 -2.29
N ILE A 82 -9.04 2.64 -2.16
CA ILE A 82 -8.31 1.66 -2.96
C ILE A 82 -8.65 1.79 -4.45
N GLU A 83 -9.90 2.00 -4.80
CA GLU A 83 -10.30 2.28 -6.19
C GLU A 83 -9.64 3.56 -6.73
N ALA A 84 -9.53 4.60 -5.90
CA ALA A 84 -8.86 5.83 -6.27
C ALA A 84 -7.37 5.60 -6.57
N HIS A 85 -6.68 4.79 -5.77
CA HIS A 85 -5.32 4.35 -6.07
C HIS A 85 -5.23 3.62 -7.42
N GLY A 86 -6.18 2.71 -7.69
CA GLY A 86 -6.24 2.01 -8.97
C GLY A 86 -6.42 2.95 -10.17
N LYS A 87 -7.33 3.92 -10.07
CA LYS A 87 -7.54 4.96 -11.09
C LYS A 87 -6.30 5.83 -11.31
N ALA A 88 -5.51 6.06 -10.26
CA ALA A 88 -4.24 6.78 -10.32
C ALA A 88 -3.09 5.96 -10.93
N GLY A 89 -3.33 4.67 -11.26
CA GLY A 89 -2.33 3.78 -11.86
C GLY A 89 -1.26 3.31 -10.88
N ILE A 90 -1.62 3.13 -9.63
CA ILE A 90 -0.74 2.54 -8.61
C ILE A 90 -0.43 1.08 -8.96
N ASN A 91 0.81 0.66 -8.76
CA ASN A 91 1.26 -0.70 -9.05
C ASN A 91 1.13 -1.63 -7.82
N VAL A 92 1.40 -1.11 -6.63
CA VAL A 92 1.33 -1.86 -5.37
C VAL A 92 0.56 -1.05 -4.35
N LEU A 93 -0.41 -1.68 -3.68
CA LEU A 93 -1.05 -1.10 -2.51
C LEU A 93 -0.32 -1.57 -1.26
N ALA A 94 0.29 -0.64 -0.55
CA ALA A 94 0.96 -0.90 0.72
C ALA A 94 -0.06 -1.29 1.79
N HIS A 95 0.30 -2.29 2.61
CA HIS A 95 -0.44 -2.73 3.81
C HIS A 95 -1.98 -2.60 3.71
N PRO A 96 -2.64 -3.27 2.75
CA PRO A 96 -3.99 -2.98 2.27
C PRO A 96 -5.11 -3.06 3.33
N THR A 97 -4.91 -3.80 4.42
CA THR A 97 -5.93 -3.97 5.48
C THR A 97 -5.58 -3.26 6.78
N ARG A 98 -4.34 -2.76 6.92
CA ARG A 98 -3.79 -2.22 8.17
C ARG A 98 -4.67 -1.17 8.84
N ILE A 99 -5.31 -0.30 8.08
CA ILE A 99 -6.10 0.80 8.65
C ILE A 99 -7.34 0.30 9.40
N LEU A 100 -7.96 -0.80 8.98
CA LEU A 100 -9.09 -1.41 9.68
C LEU A 100 -8.62 -2.05 10.99
N ALA A 101 -7.56 -2.86 10.92
CA ALA A 101 -6.96 -3.49 12.10
C ALA A 101 -6.49 -2.45 13.14
N ALA A 102 -5.87 -1.36 12.69
CA ALA A 102 -5.42 -0.25 13.56
C ALA A 102 -6.58 0.45 14.27
N ARG A 103 -7.79 0.34 13.74
CA ARG A 103 -9.02 0.84 14.36
C ARG A 103 -9.72 -0.18 15.25
N GLY A 104 -9.20 -1.39 15.36
CA GLY A 104 -9.78 -2.48 16.13
C GLY A 104 -11.00 -3.12 15.43
N PHE A 105 -11.16 -2.92 14.13
CA PHE A 105 -12.21 -3.56 13.35
C PHE A 105 -11.73 -4.92 12.82
N ASP A 106 -12.68 -5.87 12.72
CA ASP A 106 -12.43 -7.10 11.98
C ASP A 106 -12.24 -6.78 10.49
N GLU A 107 -11.10 -7.16 9.97
CA GLU A 107 -10.74 -6.91 8.56
C GLU A 107 -11.17 -8.06 7.63
N GLU A 108 -11.45 -9.25 8.16
CA GLU A 108 -11.73 -10.44 7.36
C GLU A 108 -12.93 -10.30 6.42
N PRO A 109 -14.07 -9.67 6.80
CA PRO A 109 -15.20 -9.46 5.89
C PRO A 109 -14.86 -8.65 4.64
N TRP A 110 -13.73 -7.94 4.64
CA TRP A 110 -13.30 -7.06 3.55
C TRP A 110 -12.29 -7.69 2.60
N PHE A 111 -11.68 -8.82 2.96
CA PHE A 111 -10.58 -9.41 2.19
C PHE A 111 -10.94 -9.66 0.73
N ASP A 112 -12.03 -10.37 0.47
CA ASP A 112 -12.41 -10.72 -0.90
C ASP A 112 -12.78 -9.49 -1.73
N ARG A 113 -13.39 -8.47 -1.12
CA ARG A 113 -13.73 -7.20 -1.77
C ARG A 113 -12.46 -6.40 -2.10
N ILE A 114 -11.49 -6.31 -1.17
CA ILE A 114 -10.20 -5.66 -1.39
C ILE A 114 -9.45 -6.38 -2.52
N ILE A 115 -9.36 -7.71 -2.47
CA ILE A 115 -8.71 -8.53 -3.50
C ILE A 115 -9.36 -8.29 -4.87
N ALA A 116 -10.68 -8.23 -4.95
CA ALA A 116 -11.40 -7.97 -6.19
C ALA A 116 -11.04 -6.61 -6.80
N VAL A 117 -10.99 -5.55 -5.97
CA VAL A 117 -10.60 -4.21 -6.44
C VAL A 117 -9.14 -4.19 -6.88
N LEU A 118 -8.22 -4.79 -6.12
CA LEU A 118 -6.81 -4.86 -6.50
C LEU A 118 -6.63 -5.57 -7.85
N LYS A 119 -7.34 -6.67 -8.09
CA LYS A 119 -7.33 -7.39 -9.38
C LYS A 119 -7.90 -6.55 -10.50
N GLN A 120 -9.03 -5.88 -10.28
CA GLN A 120 -9.67 -5.01 -11.27
C GLN A 120 -8.70 -3.96 -11.84
N TYR A 121 -7.85 -3.41 -10.99
CA TYR A 121 -6.88 -2.38 -11.37
C TYR A 121 -5.47 -2.91 -11.60
N ASN A 122 -5.27 -4.23 -11.60
CA ASN A 122 -3.95 -4.87 -11.75
C ASN A 122 -2.91 -4.36 -10.74
N MET A 123 -3.34 -4.08 -9.53
CA MET A 123 -2.47 -3.72 -8.41
C MET A 123 -2.03 -4.96 -7.65
N ALA A 124 -0.78 -5.01 -7.20
CA ALA A 124 -0.33 -6.01 -6.25
C ALA A 124 -0.63 -5.60 -4.81
N ALA A 125 -0.78 -6.57 -3.92
CA ALA A 125 -0.90 -6.32 -2.49
C ALA A 125 0.46 -6.43 -1.81
N GLU A 126 0.81 -5.47 -0.97
CA GLU A 126 2.01 -5.58 -0.15
C GLU A 126 1.78 -6.51 1.04
N VAL A 127 2.73 -7.40 1.27
CA VAL A 127 2.91 -8.13 2.52
C VAL A 127 3.91 -7.34 3.36
N ASN A 128 3.43 -6.76 4.46
CA ASN A 128 4.19 -5.80 5.27
C ASN A 128 4.11 -6.18 6.74
N PHE A 129 5.25 -6.23 7.42
CA PHE A 129 5.33 -6.61 8.83
C PHE A 129 5.53 -5.42 9.78
N HIS A 130 5.59 -4.21 9.27
CA HIS A 130 5.58 -3.04 10.13
C HIS A 130 4.25 -2.95 10.88
N GLN A 131 4.29 -2.79 12.20
CA GLN A 131 3.10 -2.76 13.07
C GLN A 131 2.20 -4.02 13.01
N ASN A 132 2.79 -5.19 12.79
CA ASN A 132 2.10 -6.48 12.76
C ASN A 132 0.97 -6.58 11.71
N SER A 133 1.14 -5.96 10.57
CA SER A 133 0.06 -5.79 9.60
C SER A 133 -0.10 -6.90 8.56
N ALA A 134 0.81 -7.87 8.50
CA ALA A 134 0.68 -8.98 7.55
C ALA A 134 -0.33 -10.01 8.05
N ASN A 135 -1.55 -10.01 7.47
CA ASN A 135 -2.58 -10.98 7.80
C ASN A 135 -2.39 -12.27 6.99
N PRO A 136 -2.22 -13.45 7.65
CA PRO A 136 -2.01 -14.72 6.95
C PRO A 136 -3.20 -15.12 6.07
N GLU A 137 -4.42 -14.91 6.53
CA GLU A 137 -5.62 -15.30 5.79
C GLU A 137 -5.83 -14.42 4.57
N PHE A 138 -5.64 -13.10 4.69
CA PHE A 138 -5.63 -12.22 3.53
C PHE A 138 -4.60 -12.65 2.49
N THR A 139 -3.36 -12.93 2.93
CA THR A 139 -2.28 -13.35 2.04
C THR A 139 -2.62 -14.66 1.33
N ARG A 140 -3.18 -15.64 2.03
CA ARG A 140 -3.62 -16.92 1.45
C ARG A 140 -4.70 -16.69 0.38
N ARG A 141 -5.77 -15.97 0.69
CA ARG A 141 -6.86 -15.66 -0.25
C ARG A 141 -6.35 -14.88 -1.46
N ALA A 142 -5.43 -13.93 -1.27
CA ALA A 142 -4.82 -13.17 -2.35
C ALA A 142 -4.08 -14.08 -3.35
N ILE A 143 -3.26 -15.02 -2.83
CA ILE A 143 -2.56 -15.99 -3.67
C ILE A 143 -3.55 -16.90 -4.42
N GLU A 144 -4.53 -17.46 -3.72
CA GLU A 144 -5.56 -18.34 -4.31
C GLU A 144 -6.37 -17.63 -5.40
N ALA A 145 -6.62 -16.34 -5.23
CA ALA A 145 -7.26 -15.51 -6.24
C ALA A 145 -6.34 -15.14 -7.41
N GLY A 146 -5.05 -15.51 -7.38
CA GLY A 146 -4.05 -15.16 -8.40
C GLY A 146 -3.61 -13.70 -8.36
N LEU A 147 -3.81 -13.00 -7.23
CA LEU A 147 -3.29 -11.65 -7.03
C LEU A 147 -1.78 -11.71 -6.85
N LYS A 148 -1.05 -10.78 -7.46
CA LYS A 148 0.38 -10.61 -7.22
C LYS A 148 0.63 -9.94 -5.88
N LEU A 149 1.73 -10.31 -5.25
CA LEU A 149 2.19 -9.76 -3.98
C LEU A 149 3.46 -8.93 -4.17
N SER A 150 3.71 -8.04 -3.23
CA SER A 150 4.99 -7.35 -3.04
C SER A 150 5.46 -7.56 -1.62
N PHE A 151 6.76 -7.78 -1.42
CA PHE A 151 7.34 -7.83 -0.08
C PHE A 151 7.89 -6.47 0.29
N GLY A 152 7.32 -5.86 1.32
CA GLY A 152 7.75 -4.59 1.87
C GLY A 152 8.20 -4.72 3.32
N THR A 153 9.31 -4.08 3.67
CA THR A 153 9.78 -4.03 5.06
C THR A 153 9.30 -2.78 5.78
N ASP A 154 8.89 -1.75 5.04
CA ASP A 154 8.47 -0.44 5.59
C ASP A 154 9.44 0.04 6.69
N SER A 155 10.74 -0.05 6.35
CA SER A 155 11.82 0.09 7.32
C SER A 155 12.01 1.54 7.74
N HIS A 156 11.86 1.79 9.04
CA HIS A 156 12.13 3.08 9.65
C HIS A 156 13.53 3.15 10.31
N ASN A 157 14.31 2.08 10.16
CA ASN A 157 15.69 1.99 10.65
C ASN A 157 16.49 0.97 9.83
N LEU A 158 17.83 1.06 9.90
CA LEU A 158 18.72 0.20 9.12
C LEU A 158 18.65 -1.29 9.50
N ALA A 159 18.28 -1.61 10.75
CA ALA A 159 18.22 -3.01 11.21
C ALA A 159 17.10 -3.80 10.52
N ASN A 160 16.03 -3.13 10.10
CA ASN A 160 14.89 -3.76 9.43
C ASN A 160 15.00 -3.72 7.90
N PHE A 161 15.99 -2.99 7.36
CA PHE A 161 16.13 -2.82 5.92
C PHE A 161 16.46 -4.17 5.24
N GLY A 162 15.60 -4.60 4.33
CA GLY A 162 15.77 -5.85 3.60
C GLY A 162 15.53 -7.13 4.42
N PHE A 163 15.00 -7.04 5.64
CA PHE A 163 14.71 -8.20 6.47
C PHE A 163 13.42 -8.88 6.00
N LEU A 164 13.56 -9.81 5.05
CA LEU A 164 12.44 -10.51 4.41
C LEU A 164 12.10 -11.87 5.05
N GLN A 165 12.81 -12.30 6.09
CA GLN A 165 12.58 -13.59 6.74
C GLN A 165 11.13 -13.78 7.24
N PRO A 166 10.45 -12.75 7.82
CA PRO A 166 9.04 -12.89 8.23
C PRO A 166 8.11 -13.21 7.06
N HIS A 167 8.36 -12.66 5.86
CA HIS A 167 7.57 -12.92 4.65
C HIS A 167 7.68 -14.40 4.24
N ILE A 168 8.89 -14.95 4.26
CA ILE A 168 9.14 -16.36 3.95
C ILE A 168 8.44 -17.26 4.98
N TRP A 169 8.51 -16.91 6.26
CA TRP A 169 7.81 -17.67 7.30
C TRP A 169 6.30 -17.63 7.15
N LEU A 170 5.74 -16.46 6.81
CA LEU A 170 4.32 -16.33 6.54
C LEU A 170 3.88 -17.25 5.41
N LEU A 171 4.58 -17.22 4.26
CA LEU A 171 4.25 -18.08 3.12
C LEU A 171 4.30 -19.57 3.49
N ARG A 172 5.31 -19.99 4.23
CA ARG A 172 5.38 -21.36 4.74
C ARG A 172 4.23 -21.70 5.69
N LYS A 173 3.89 -20.77 6.59
CA LYS A 173 2.80 -20.94 7.55
C LYS A 173 1.45 -21.14 6.87
N ILE A 174 1.18 -20.43 5.76
CA ILE A 174 -0.05 -20.61 4.97
C ILE A 174 0.03 -21.76 3.96
N GLY A 175 1.11 -22.54 3.96
CA GLY A 175 1.28 -23.74 3.12
C GLY A 175 1.71 -23.45 1.68
N TYR A 176 2.21 -22.25 1.37
CA TYR A 176 2.71 -21.95 0.03
C TYR A 176 4.07 -22.63 -0.21
N ASN A 177 4.12 -23.50 -1.21
CA ASN A 177 5.32 -24.27 -1.60
C ASN A 177 5.73 -24.01 -3.06
N GLY A 178 5.10 -23.04 -3.75
CA GLY A 178 5.43 -22.68 -5.13
C GLY A 178 6.67 -21.79 -5.25
N ASP A 179 7.03 -21.45 -6.50
CA ASP A 179 8.08 -20.48 -6.76
C ASP A 179 7.57 -19.05 -6.38
N PHE A 180 8.39 -18.28 -5.68
CA PHE A 180 8.07 -16.90 -5.33
C PHE A 180 7.90 -16.02 -6.58
N ALA A 181 8.61 -16.34 -7.68
CA ALA A 181 8.44 -15.64 -8.95
C ALA A 181 7.02 -15.75 -9.51
N ASP A 182 6.26 -16.77 -9.11
CA ASP A 182 4.87 -16.96 -9.55
C ASP A 182 3.89 -16.03 -8.86
N ILE A 183 4.23 -15.57 -7.67
CA ILE A 183 3.34 -14.73 -6.85
C ILE A 183 3.83 -13.29 -6.69
N LEU A 184 5.09 -12.99 -6.90
CA LEU A 184 5.62 -11.64 -6.74
C LEU A 184 5.42 -10.79 -8.00
N VAL A 185 5.20 -9.48 -7.78
CA VAL A 185 5.23 -8.48 -8.84
C VAL A 185 6.67 -8.33 -9.37
N LYS A 186 6.81 -8.13 -10.69
CA LYS A 186 8.10 -7.99 -11.38
C LYS A 186 8.47 -6.52 -11.58
#